data_7b5fbc61a47ef8d91af89157ce21613c
#
_entry.id   7b5fbc61a47ef8d91af89157ce21613c
#
_cell.length_a   1.000
_cell.length_b   1.000
_cell.length_c   1.000
_cell.angle_alpha   90.00
_cell.angle_beta   90.00
_cell.angle_gamma   90.00
#
_symmetry.space_group_name_H-M   'P 1'
#
loop_
_entity.id
_entity.type
_entity.pdbx_description
1 polymer ?
#
loop_
_entity_poly.entity_id
_entity_poly.type
_entity_poly.pdbx_seq_one_letter_code
_entity_poly.pdbx_strand_id
1 'polypeptide(L)' 'MENVKLLNLLKKMAKYDKYFLYILKRLNQMNDKDQEHFFQDMLSYNIKSEYDIMTYFKG' A
#
# COMPACT_ATOMS: atom_id res chain seq x y z
N MET A 1 -7.23 -9.71 8.33
CA MET A 1 -5.93 -9.13 8.70
C MET A 1 -5.73 -7.80 7.98
N GLU A 2 -5.25 -6.81 8.71
CA GLU A 2 -5.17 -5.44 8.18
C GLU A 2 -4.18 -5.30 7.04
N ASN A 3 -3.06 -6.03 7.08
CA ASN A 3 -2.09 -6.01 5.98
C ASN A 3 -2.72 -6.50 4.68
N VAL A 4 -3.56 -7.52 4.76
CA VAL A 4 -4.25 -8.07 3.59
C VAL A 4 -5.23 -7.05 3.03
N LYS A 5 -5.94 -6.33 3.90
CA LYS A 5 -6.86 -5.28 3.46
C LYS A 5 -6.13 -4.16 2.73
N LEU A 6 -4.99 -3.72 3.27
CA LEU A 6 -4.18 -2.68 2.62
C LEU A 6 -3.65 -3.15 1.27
N LEU A 7 -3.15 -4.38 1.21
CA LEU A 7 -2.65 -4.94 -0.03
C LEU A 7 -3.76 -5.01 -1.08
N ASN A 8 -4.95 -5.42 -0.69
CA ASN A 8 -6.09 -5.49 -1.62
C ASN A 8 -6.49 -4.11 -2.12
N LEU A 9 -6.45 -3.09 -1.27
CA LEU A 9 -6.72 -1.71 -1.68
C LEU A 9 -5.67 -1.23 -2.69
N LEU A 10 -4.40 -1.50 -2.43
CA LEU A 10 -3.33 -1.14 -3.37
C LEU A 10 -3.51 -1.84 -4.72
N LYS A 11 -3.85 -3.12 -4.70
CA LYS A 11 -4.10 -3.88 -5.94
C LYS A 11 -5.27 -3.28 -6.72
N LYS A 12 -6.33 -2.88 -6.03
CA LYS A 12 -7.48 -2.26 -6.67
C LYS A 12 -7.09 -0.94 -7.31
N MET A 13 -6.35 -0.10 -6.61
CA MET A 13 -5.91 1.19 -7.12
C MET A 13 -4.95 1.04 -8.29
N ALA A 14 -4.11 0.02 -8.27
CA ALA A 14 -3.16 -0.25 -9.35
C ALA A 14 -3.83 -0.57 -10.68
N LYS A 15 -5.10 -0.93 -10.66
CA LYS A 15 -5.85 -1.21 -11.89
C LYS A 15 -6.09 0.03 -12.73
N TYR A 16 -6.15 1.20 -12.12
CA TYR A 16 -6.37 2.45 -12.85
C TYR A 16 -5.30 3.52 -12.61
N ASP A 17 -4.29 3.23 -11.82
CA ASP A 17 -3.24 4.21 -11.56
C ASP A 17 -1.89 3.51 -11.61
N LYS A 18 -1.09 3.85 -12.62
CA LYS A 18 0.22 3.25 -12.83
C LYS A 18 1.18 3.48 -11.66
N TYR A 19 0.99 4.56 -10.92
CA TYR A 19 1.82 4.85 -9.76
C TYR A 19 1.69 3.73 -8.72
N PHE A 20 0.47 3.27 -8.47
CA PHE A 20 0.25 2.19 -7.50
C PHE A 20 0.68 0.83 -8.05
N LEU A 21 0.64 0.65 -9.36
CA LEU A 21 1.23 -0.55 -9.96
C LEU A 21 2.73 -0.58 -9.70
N TYR A 22 3.40 0.56 -9.82
CA TYR A 22 4.81 0.68 -9.50
C TYR A 22 5.06 0.35 -8.03
N ILE A 23 4.22 0.87 -7.12
CA ILE A 23 4.33 0.58 -5.69
C ILE A 23 4.24 -0.93 -5.43
N LEU A 24 3.28 -1.61 -6.07
CA LEU A 24 3.14 -3.06 -5.91
C LEU A 24 4.37 -3.82 -6.40
N LYS A 25 4.94 -3.41 -7.53
CA LYS A 25 6.16 -4.04 -8.04
C LYS A 25 7.32 -3.89 -7.07
N ARG A 26 7.47 -2.70 -6.50
CA ARG A 26 8.51 -2.45 -5.50
C ARG A 26 8.27 -3.30 -4.25
N LEU A 27 7.02 -3.38 -3.81
CA LEU A 27 6.65 -4.18 -2.65
C LEU A 27 7.00 -5.66 -2.85
N ASN A 28 6.72 -6.19 -4.04
CA ASN A 28 7.04 -7.59 -4.36
C ASN A 28 8.54 -7.88 -4.36
N GLN A 29 9.38 -6.86 -4.54
CA GLN A 29 10.83 -7.00 -4.53
C GLN A 29 11.42 -6.93 -3.13
N MET A 30 10.63 -6.52 -2.15
CA MET A 30 11.07 -6.41 -0.78
C MET A 30 11.08 -7.77 -0.09
N ASN A 31 11.99 -7.94 0.87
CA ASN A 31 11.95 -9.12 1.73
C ASN A 31 10.78 -8.99 2.72
N ASP A 32 10.50 -10.08 3.45
CA ASP A 32 9.34 -10.12 4.34
C ASP A 32 9.40 -9.05 5.42
N LYS A 33 10.58 -8.79 5.95
CA LYS A 33 10.76 -7.80 7.01
C LYS A 33 10.45 -6.39 6.51
N ASP A 34 10.93 -6.05 5.32
CA ASP A 34 10.68 -4.74 4.73
C ASP A 34 9.22 -4.55 4.36
N GLN A 35 8.58 -5.62 3.84
CA GLN A 35 7.14 -5.58 3.57
C GLN A 35 6.35 -5.32 4.85
N GLU A 36 6.72 -5.99 5.93
CA GLU A 36 6.04 -5.79 7.20
C GLU A 36 6.19 -4.35 7.69
N HIS A 37 7.39 -3.78 7.60
CA HIS A 37 7.62 -2.39 7.97
C HIS A 37 6.78 -1.44 7.12
N PHE A 38 6.68 -1.71 5.83
CA PHE A 38 5.88 -0.89 4.92
C PHE A 38 4.41 -0.84 5.38
N PHE A 39 3.83 -2.00 5.68
CA PHE A 39 2.44 -2.05 6.13
C PHE A 39 2.26 -1.44 7.52
N GLN A 40 3.20 -1.65 8.42
CA GLN A 40 3.13 -1.06 9.76
C GLN A 40 3.17 0.46 9.71
N ASP A 41 3.99 1.04 8.82
CA ASP A 41 4.02 2.48 8.63
C ASP A 41 2.67 3.00 8.18
N MET A 42 2.06 2.35 7.20
CA MET A 42 0.73 2.75 6.73
C MET A 42 -0.31 2.66 7.84
N LEU A 43 -0.29 1.58 8.61
CA LEU A 43 -1.23 1.40 9.70
C LEU A 43 -1.06 2.45 10.80
N SER A 44 0.18 2.89 11.04
CA SER A 44 0.45 3.93 12.05
C SER A 44 -0.15 5.27 11.65
N TYR A 45 -0.42 5.49 10.36
CA TYR A 45 -1.11 6.69 9.86
C TYR A 45 -2.61 6.48 9.69
N ASN A 46 -3.16 5.39 10.22
CA ASN A 46 -4.60 5.09 10.12
C ASN A 46 -5.10 4.96 8.69
N ILE A 47 -4.30 4.40 7.81
CA ILE A 47 -4.68 4.21 6.42
C ILE A 47 -5.72 3.09 6.32
N LYS A 48 -6.95 3.43 5.90
CA LYS A 48 -8.06 2.47 5.87
C LYS A 48 -8.85 2.48 4.55
N SER A 49 -8.65 3.48 3.72
CA SER A 49 -9.44 3.66 2.49
C SER A 49 -8.54 4.06 1.33
N GLU A 50 -9.11 4.02 0.12
CA GLU A 50 -8.40 4.49 -1.06
C GLU A 50 -8.04 5.97 -0.94
N TYR A 51 -8.93 6.77 -0.37
CA TYR A 51 -8.66 8.19 -0.14
C TYR A 51 -7.44 8.37 0.76
N ASP A 52 -7.36 7.59 1.84
CA ASP A 52 -6.23 7.65 2.76
C ASP A 52 -4.93 7.30 2.06
N ILE A 53 -4.95 6.27 1.21
CA ILE A 53 -3.78 5.85 0.45
C ILE A 53 -3.34 6.95 -0.50
N MET A 54 -4.28 7.58 -1.21
CA MET A 54 -3.97 8.69 -2.10
C MET A 54 -3.30 9.83 -1.36
N THR A 55 -3.85 10.19 -0.21
CA THR A 55 -3.30 11.28 0.62
C THR A 55 -1.90 10.91 1.12
N TYR A 56 -1.71 9.67 1.54
CA TYR A 56 -0.42 9.23 2.07
C TYR A 56 0.68 9.29 1.01
N PHE A 57 0.41 8.82 -0.20
CA PHE A 57 1.43 8.75 -1.24
C PHE A 57 1.53 10.00 -2.12
N LYS A 58 0.42 10.68 -2.38
CA LYS A 58 0.37 11.81 -3.31
C LYS A 58 0.01 13.13 -2.66
N GLY A 59 -0.43 13.07 -1.44
CA GLY A 59 -0.75 14.27 -0.69
C GLY A 59 0.48 14.99 -0.24
#